data_948ef281a08e63aa1728141d446ea087
#
_entry.id   948ef281a08e63aa1728141d446ea087
#
_cell.length_a   1.000
_cell.length_b   1.000
_cell.length_c   1.000
_cell.angle_alpha   90.00
_cell.angle_beta   90.00
_cell.angle_gamma   90.00
#
_symmetry.space_group_name_H-M   'P 1'
#
loop_
_entity.id
_entity.type
_entity.pdbx_description
1 polymer ?
#
loop_
_entity_poly.entity_id
_entity_poly.type
_entity_poly.pdbx_seq_one_letter_code
_entity_poly.pdbx_strand_id
1 'polypeptide(L)'
;MKGVKDSSGLYEVERRAYHAARPGFRIAELQISPTQKVPWHYHTNVHDTFYVVTGVIRIFLQGPKEEVRLTAGQTYSVPPKRPHLVTNAGDASAVFLVLQGIGEYDFVPLADTRTGERGRKNSDAKKSL
;
A
#
# COMPACT_ATOMS: atom_id res chain seq x y z
N MET A 1 1.54 -17.26 3.36
CA MET A 1 2.11 -16.49 4.49
C MET A 1 0.97 -15.97 5.36
N LYS A 2 1.21 -15.97 6.66
CA LYS A 2 0.21 -15.54 7.61
C LYS A 2 0.17 -14.02 7.70
N GLY A 3 -1.01 -13.44 7.75
CA GLY A 3 -1.18 -12.00 7.92
C GLY A 3 -0.88 -11.55 9.34
N VAL A 4 -0.47 -10.30 9.49
CA VAL A 4 -0.23 -9.69 10.78
C VAL A 4 -1.28 -8.62 11.05
N LYS A 5 -1.54 -8.36 12.33
CA LYS A 5 -2.55 -7.38 12.75
C LYS A 5 -2.01 -5.97 12.84
N ASP A 6 -0.70 -5.82 13.00
CA ASP A 6 -0.05 -4.52 13.10
C ASP A 6 1.12 -4.49 12.13
N SER A 7 1.00 -3.64 11.11
CA SER A 7 2.01 -3.51 10.06
C SER A 7 3.00 -2.37 10.32
N SER A 8 2.86 -1.64 11.43
CA SER A 8 3.64 -0.42 11.65
C SER A 8 5.15 -0.66 11.72
N GLY A 9 5.58 -1.86 12.09
CA GLY A 9 7.00 -2.22 12.15
C GLY A 9 7.56 -2.81 10.87
N LEU A 10 6.76 -2.94 9.81
CA LEU A 10 7.17 -3.63 8.59
C LEU A 10 7.71 -2.71 7.51
N TYR A 11 7.45 -1.41 7.61
CA TYR A 11 7.94 -0.42 6.65
C TYR A 11 7.93 0.95 7.30
N GLU A 12 8.69 1.89 6.73
CA GLU A 12 8.85 3.22 7.29
C GLU A 12 8.00 4.24 6.55
N VAL A 13 7.40 5.15 7.32
CA VAL A 13 6.68 6.30 6.80
C VAL A 13 7.14 7.53 7.59
N GLU A 14 6.93 8.71 7.05
CA GLU A 14 7.26 9.95 7.76
C GLU A 14 6.30 10.19 8.91
N ARG A 15 5.03 9.85 8.71
CA ARG A 15 4.00 10.07 9.73
C ARG A 15 2.87 9.07 9.53
N ARG A 16 2.33 8.61 10.64
CA ARG A 16 1.18 7.70 10.66
C ARG A 16 0.20 8.17 11.71
N ALA A 17 -1.07 8.27 11.35
CA ALA A 17 -2.12 8.62 12.30
C ALA A 17 -3.34 7.72 12.05
N TYR A 18 -4.09 7.45 13.10
CA TYR A 18 -5.33 6.69 12.98
C TYR A 18 -6.49 7.61 13.37
N HIS A 19 -7.40 7.85 12.45
CA HIS A 19 -8.59 8.68 12.69
C HIS A 19 -9.75 7.87 13.21
N ALA A 20 -9.79 6.58 12.92
CA ALA A 20 -10.75 5.63 13.45
C ALA A 20 -10.13 4.25 13.47
N ALA A 21 -10.40 3.50 14.52
CA ALA A 21 -9.98 2.10 14.63
C ALA A 21 -11.05 1.39 15.43
N ARG A 22 -11.91 0.66 14.74
CA ARG A 22 -13.01 -0.12 15.31
C ARG A 22 -12.89 -1.54 14.81
N PRO A 23 -13.48 -2.51 15.49
CA PRO A 23 -13.56 -3.86 14.93
C PRO A 23 -14.18 -3.78 13.52
N GLY A 24 -13.46 -4.30 12.53
CA GLY A 24 -13.94 -4.34 11.16
C GLY A 24 -13.77 -3.07 10.35
N PHE A 25 -13.18 -2.00 10.93
CA PHE A 25 -13.08 -0.73 10.21
C PHE A 25 -11.94 0.12 10.74
N ARG A 26 -11.14 0.69 9.81
CA ARG A 26 -10.04 1.59 10.16
C ARG A 26 -9.94 2.73 9.16
N ILE A 27 -9.53 3.89 9.63
CA ILE A 27 -9.09 4.98 8.76
C ILE A 27 -7.70 5.39 9.25
N ALA A 28 -6.70 5.15 8.39
CA ALA A 28 -5.33 5.54 8.66
C ALA A 28 -4.93 6.69 7.74
N GLU A 29 -4.06 7.56 8.23
CA GLU A 29 -3.45 8.60 7.42
C GLU A 29 -1.95 8.34 7.39
N LEU A 30 -1.38 8.30 6.19
CA LEU A 30 0.05 8.07 6.00
C LEU A 30 0.67 9.24 5.25
N GLN A 31 1.88 9.59 5.66
CA GLN A 31 2.72 10.52 4.91
C GLN A 31 4.00 9.79 4.54
N ILE A 32 4.31 9.76 3.25
CA ILE A 32 5.51 9.09 2.75
C ILE A 32 6.37 10.07 1.95
N SER A 33 7.67 9.95 2.13
CA SER A 33 8.64 10.71 1.36
C SER A 33 8.74 10.13 -0.06
N PRO A 34 9.42 10.84 -0.98
CA PRO A 34 9.62 10.30 -2.34
C PRO A 34 10.33 8.95 -2.40
N THR A 35 11.09 8.58 -1.35
CA THR A 35 11.84 7.33 -1.34
C THR A 35 11.19 6.25 -0.49
N GLN A 36 10.08 6.55 0.15
CA GLN A 36 9.38 5.57 0.99
C GLN A 36 8.23 4.94 0.21
N LYS A 37 7.83 3.76 0.65
CA LYS A 37 6.75 3.01 0.00
C LYS A 37 6.05 2.13 1.02
N VAL A 38 4.80 1.75 0.72
CA VAL A 38 4.14 0.65 1.40
C VAL A 38 4.40 -0.57 0.53
N PRO A 39 5.19 -1.54 1.01
CA PRO A 39 5.68 -2.62 0.15
C PRO A 39 4.57 -3.56 -0.31
N TRP A 40 4.89 -4.45 -1.25
CA TRP A 40 3.93 -5.41 -1.77
C TRP A 40 3.26 -6.19 -0.65
N HIS A 41 1.93 -6.19 -0.67
CA HIS A 41 1.13 -6.90 0.32
C HIS A 41 -0.30 -7.04 -0.20
N TYR A 42 -1.09 -7.83 0.51
CA TYR A 42 -2.54 -7.84 0.33
C TYR A 42 -3.20 -7.95 1.70
N HIS A 43 -4.51 -7.69 1.72
CA HIS A 43 -5.34 -7.87 2.91
C HIS A 43 -6.32 -8.99 2.61
N THR A 44 -6.58 -9.85 3.60
CA THR A 44 -7.41 -11.02 3.37
C THR A 44 -8.90 -10.66 3.30
N ASN A 45 -9.35 -9.74 4.16
CA ASN A 45 -10.79 -9.54 4.37
C ASN A 45 -11.27 -8.12 4.13
N VAL A 46 -10.38 -7.15 3.93
CA VAL A 46 -10.78 -5.74 3.83
C VAL A 46 -10.41 -5.17 2.48
N HIS A 47 -11.20 -4.21 2.03
CA HIS A 47 -10.81 -3.32 0.94
C HIS A 47 -9.85 -2.28 1.48
N ASP A 48 -8.92 -1.83 0.63
CA ASP A 48 -8.07 -0.68 0.88
C ASP A 48 -8.54 0.43 -0.04
N THR A 49 -9.19 1.45 0.50
CA THR A 49 -9.63 2.58 -0.30
C THR A 49 -8.71 3.76 0.01
N PHE A 50 -7.98 4.19 -1.02
CA PHE A 50 -7.03 5.29 -0.91
C PHE A 50 -7.70 6.60 -1.29
N TYR A 51 -7.39 7.66 -0.55
CA TYR A 51 -7.82 9.02 -0.86
C TYR A 51 -6.61 9.93 -0.67
N VAL A 52 -6.17 10.59 -1.73
CA VAL A 52 -4.98 11.44 -1.66
C VAL A 52 -5.36 12.82 -1.15
N VAL A 53 -4.66 13.27 -0.10
CA VAL A 53 -4.84 14.61 0.47
C VAL A 53 -3.89 15.60 -0.21
N THR A 54 -2.60 15.28 -0.26
CA THR A 54 -1.60 16.10 -0.96
C THR A 54 -0.59 15.20 -1.65
N GLY A 55 0.00 15.71 -2.72
CA GLY A 55 1.03 14.99 -3.44
C GLY A 55 0.46 14.02 -4.45
N VAL A 56 1.28 13.07 -4.85
CA VAL A 56 0.95 12.10 -5.89
C VAL A 56 1.41 10.73 -5.45
N ILE A 57 0.51 9.76 -5.49
CA ILE A 57 0.90 8.36 -5.25
C ILE A 57 0.64 7.53 -6.49
N ARG A 58 1.34 6.40 -6.55
CA ARG A 58 1.14 5.40 -7.59
C ARG A 58 0.93 4.06 -6.92
N ILE A 59 -0.13 3.37 -7.33
CA ILE A 59 -0.45 2.04 -6.81
C ILE A 59 -0.19 1.04 -7.91
N PHE A 60 0.69 0.08 -7.63
CA PHE A 60 0.96 -1.04 -8.55
C PHE A 60 0.16 -2.22 -8.04
N LEU A 61 -0.50 -2.94 -8.96
CA LEU A 61 -1.37 -4.06 -8.62
C LEU A 61 -1.00 -5.26 -9.47
N GLN A 62 -1.33 -6.42 -8.94
CA GLN A 62 -1.20 -7.68 -9.66
C GLN A 62 -2.53 -8.42 -9.64
N GLY A 63 -2.69 -9.36 -10.57
CA GLY A 63 -3.86 -10.17 -10.72
C GLY A 63 -5.09 -9.44 -11.22
N PRO A 64 -5.09 -8.75 -12.35
CA PRO A 64 -4.04 -8.57 -13.33
C PRO A 64 -3.08 -7.43 -12.98
N LYS A 65 -1.96 -7.38 -13.69
CA LYS A 65 -0.97 -6.31 -13.53
C LYS A 65 -1.56 -4.98 -13.97
N GLU A 66 -1.48 -3.99 -13.10
CA GLU A 66 -2.11 -2.70 -13.33
C GLU A 66 -1.35 -1.63 -12.56
N GLU A 67 -1.45 -0.39 -13.02
CA GLU A 67 -0.84 0.75 -12.36
C GLU A 67 -1.85 1.89 -12.33
N VAL A 68 -2.02 2.52 -11.16
CA VAL A 68 -2.96 3.61 -10.96
C VAL A 68 -2.21 4.78 -10.34
N ARG A 69 -2.35 5.97 -10.93
CA ARG A 69 -1.73 7.19 -10.43
C ARG A 69 -2.83 8.08 -9.87
N LEU A 70 -2.67 8.53 -8.62
CA LEU A 70 -3.66 9.35 -7.93
C LEU A 70 -3.04 10.68 -7.50
N THR A 71 -3.77 11.77 -7.74
CA THR A 71 -3.42 13.10 -7.26
C THR A 71 -4.45 13.55 -6.22
N ALA A 72 -4.25 14.73 -5.64
CA ALA A 72 -5.09 15.23 -4.54
C ALA A 72 -6.58 15.16 -4.91
N GLY A 73 -7.38 14.61 -4.01
CA GLY A 73 -8.83 14.46 -4.17
C GLY A 73 -9.26 13.22 -4.92
N GLN A 74 -8.33 12.42 -5.43
CA GLN A 74 -8.68 11.20 -6.16
C GLN A 74 -8.64 9.99 -5.26
N THR A 75 -9.44 8.97 -5.61
CA THR A 75 -9.58 7.75 -4.83
C THR A 75 -9.44 6.51 -5.71
N TYR A 76 -9.08 5.41 -5.07
CA TYR A 76 -9.05 4.09 -5.72
C TYR A 76 -9.21 3.03 -4.65
N SER A 77 -10.02 2.02 -4.91
CA SER A 77 -10.29 0.95 -3.94
C SER A 77 -9.69 -0.35 -4.44
N VAL A 78 -8.86 -0.98 -3.61
CA VAL A 78 -8.23 -2.27 -3.88
C VAL A 78 -9.03 -3.33 -3.14
N PRO A 79 -9.56 -4.34 -3.85
CA PRO A 79 -10.35 -5.38 -3.19
C PRO A 79 -9.48 -6.32 -2.35
N PRO A 80 -10.11 -7.10 -1.45
CA PRO A 80 -9.37 -8.11 -0.67
C PRO A 80 -8.59 -9.05 -1.57
N LYS A 81 -7.46 -9.52 -1.06
CA LYS A 81 -6.58 -10.53 -1.67
C LYS A 81 -5.84 -10.04 -2.91
N ARG A 82 -6.01 -8.79 -3.30
CA ARG A 82 -5.28 -8.28 -4.47
C ARG A 82 -3.95 -7.67 -4.05
N PRO A 83 -2.82 -8.23 -4.51
CA PRO A 83 -1.50 -7.68 -4.18
C PRO A 83 -1.32 -6.27 -4.72
N HIS A 84 -0.73 -5.39 -3.89
CA HIS A 84 -0.48 -4.02 -4.31
C HIS A 84 0.73 -3.43 -3.59
N LEU A 85 1.31 -2.43 -4.22
CA LEU A 85 2.46 -1.67 -3.76
C LEU A 85 2.12 -0.19 -3.92
N VAL A 86 2.37 0.62 -2.89
CA VAL A 86 2.09 2.06 -2.95
C VAL A 86 3.40 2.80 -2.92
N THR A 87 3.62 3.67 -3.90
CA THR A 87 4.82 4.50 -3.98
C THR A 87 4.45 5.96 -4.07
N ASN A 88 5.41 6.83 -3.79
CA ASN A 88 5.27 8.26 -4.02
C ASN A 88 5.75 8.54 -5.45
N ALA A 89 4.88 9.13 -6.27
CA ALA A 89 5.18 9.41 -7.67
C ALA A 89 5.61 10.86 -7.90
N GLY A 90 5.74 11.64 -6.84
CA GLY A 90 6.15 13.04 -6.92
C GLY A 90 7.55 13.26 -6.38
N ASP A 91 7.89 14.54 -6.23
CA ASP A 91 9.20 14.94 -5.68
C ASP A 91 9.08 15.58 -4.30
N ALA A 92 7.90 15.54 -3.71
CA ALA A 92 7.63 16.01 -2.35
C ALA A 92 6.84 14.95 -1.60
N SER A 93 6.71 15.10 -0.29
CA SER A 93 5.94 14.17 0.53
C SER A 93 4.50 14.07 0.05
N ALA A 94 3.94 12.89 0.14
CA ALA A 94 2.53 12.64 -0.19
C ALA A 94 1.78 12.24 1.07
N VAL A 95 0.56 12.76 1.23
CA VAL A 95 -0.31 12.44 2.35
C VAL A 95 -1.58 11.82 1.77
N PHE A 96 -1.95 10.67 2.30
CA PHE A 96 -3.15 9.99 1.84
C PHE A 96 -3.83 9.25 2.99
N LEU A 97 -5.14 9.10 2.86
CA LEU A 97 -5.93 8.30 3.78
C LEU A 97 -6.09 6.91 3.20
N VAL A 98 -6.13 5.92 4.09
CA VAL A 98 -6.45 4.54 3.74
C VAL A 98 -7.63 4.13 4.59
N LEU A 99 -8.76 3.90 3.92
CA LEU A 99 -10.00 3.45 4.57
C LEU A 99 -10.06 1.94 4.39
N GLN A 100 -10.04 1.21 5.49
CA GLN A 100 -9.95 -0.25 5.51
C GLN A 100 -11.16 -0.85 6.18
N GLY A 101 -11.92 -1.59 5.43
CA GLY A 101 -13.15 -2.21 5.89
C GLY A 101 -13.93 -2.79 4.71
N ILE A 102 -15.03 -3.41 4.91
CA ILE A 102 -15.48 -3.82 6.26
C ILE A 102 -15.02 -5.25 6.44
N GLY A 103 -14.42 -5.56 7.58
CA GLY A 103 -13.89 -6.88 7.86
C GLY A 103 -12.73 -6.81 8.82
N GLU A 104 -12.22 -7.96 9.20
CA GLU A 104 -11.08 -8.04 10.09
C GLU A 104 -9.81 -7.65 9.35
N TYR A 105 -9.07 -6.68 9.91
CA TYR A 105 -7.82 -6.21 9.30
C TYR A 105 -6.70 -7.22 9.49
N ASP A 106 -5.94 -7.44 8.42
CA ASP A 106 -4.63 -8.07 8.47
C ASP A 106 -3.74 -7.44 7.41
N PHE A 107 -2.47 -7.74 7.45
CA PHE A 107 -1.48 -7.30 6.46
C PHE A 107 -0.62 -8.51 6.13
N VAL A 108 -0.69 -8.95 4.88
CA VAL A 108 0.09 -10.12 4.43
C VAL A 108 1.21 -9.62 3.54
N PRO A 109 2.44 -9.52 4.08
CA PRO A 109 3.56 -9.05 3.27
C PRO A 109 3.96 -10.09 2.22
N LEU A 110 4.40 -9.60 1.06
CA LEU A 110 4.86 -10.46 -0.02
C LEU A 110 6.34 -10.18 -0.26
N ALA A 111 7.08 -11.23 -0.62
CA ALA A 111 8.48 -11.08 -0.94
C ALA A 111 8.63 -10.27 -2.22
N ASP A 112 9.65 -9.40 -2.24
CA ASP A 112 10.02 -8.70 -3.45
C ASP A 112 10.69 -9.71 -4.38
N THR A 113 10.15 -9.89 -5.55
CA THR A 113 10.62 -10.91 -6.50
C THR A 113 11.57 -10.35 -7.53
N ARG A 114 12.01 -9.17 -7.37
CA ARG A 114 12.95 -8.71 -8.35
C ARG A 114 14.37 -8.72 -7.81
N THR A 115 14.79 -9.31 -7.78
CA THR A 115 15.89 -9.27 -7.31
C THR A 115 16.57 -9.79 -6.96
N GLY A 116 16.34 -9.93 -6.90
CA GLY A 116 16.52 -10.35 -6.39
C GLY A 116 16.79 -10.71 -5.77
N GLU A 117 16.99 -11.08 -5.68
CA GLU A 117 16.85 -11.25 -5.09
C GLU A 117 17.25 -11.57 -4.79
N ARG A 118 17.73 -11.97 -4.93
CA ARG A 118 17.99 -12.16 -4.69
C ARG A 118 18.16 -12.00 -5.14
N GLY A 119 18.31 -12.02 -5.89
CA GLY A 119 17.80 -11.66 -6.25
C GLY A 119 17.50 -11.49 -6.93
N ARG A 120 17.58 -11.81 -7.57
CA ARG A 120 16.88 -11.51 -8.20
C ARG A 120 16.43 -10.84 -8.75
N LYS A 121 16.63 -11.20 -9.33
CA LYS A 121 15.94 -10.52 -9.93
C LYS A 121 15.30 -9.85 -10.38
N ASN A 122 15.51 -10.23 -10.91
CA ASN A 122 14.59 -9.38 -11.47
C ASN A 122 13.98 -8.79 -11.72
N SER A 123 14.06 -9.15 -11.88
CA SER A 123 13.07 -8.44 -12.20
C SER A 123 12.56 -7.73 -12.36
N ASP A 124 12.66 -8.24 -12.53
CA ASP A 124 11.75 -7.45 -12.77
C ASP A 124 11.28 -6.79 -12.72
N ALA A 125 11.56 -7.25 -12.69
CA ALA A 125 10.75 -6.64 -12.68
C ALA A 125 10.30 -6.29 -12.74
N LYS A 126 10.30 -6.70 -12.89
CA LYS A 126 9.68 -6.42 -12.91
C LYS A 126 9.15 -6.26 -12.66
N LYS A 127 9.19 -6.79 -12.74
CA LYS A 127 8.66 -6.62 -12.45
C LYS A 127 8.26 -6.09 -12.19
N SER A 128 8.59 -6.42 -12.16
CA SER A 128 8.22 -5.77 -11.82
C SER A 128 8.20 -5.19 -11.77
N LEU A 129 8.28 -5.43 -11.86
CA LEU A 129 8.32 -4.78 -11.48
C LEU A 129 8.25 -4.49 -11.82
#